data_e3bab1af6ce846844dd8398e0a4def75
#
_entry.id   e3bab1af6ce846844dd8398e0a4def75
#
_cell.length_a   1.000
_cell.length_b   1.000
_cell.length_c   1.000
_cell.angle_alpha   90.00
_cell.angle_beta   90.00
_cell.angle_gamma   90.00
#
_symmetry.space_group_name_H-M   'P 1'
#
loop_
_entity.id
_entity.type
_entity.pdbx_description
1 polymer ?
#
loop_
_entity_poly.entity_id
_entity_poly.type
_entity_poly.pdbx_seq_one_letter_code
_entity_poly.pdbx_strand_id
1 'polypeptide(L)'
;MIGAFKSIFQPHSHDAGDKFDDALTASREGMRALKISLGILFLTALFQVVIVVISGSVALLADTIHNFSDALTAIPIGIAFVVGRRLANRRYTYGYGRAEDIAGLFVLLTMLVSALVALYEAVDRLFNPRDLNNLGWVAIAGLVGFVGNEWVALYRIRVGRRIGSAALIADGLHARTDGLTSLAVLVGAAGVAVGWDLADPIIGLVISLAIFAVLRQAAKEVFGRMMDRVDERLVATAEATVASVDGVRGIDRLRMRWVGHELLADVDVRADRGLDLVAAHDLADDVRDRLLSSTGRLSDVTVHVSPVDASSVV
;
A
#
# COMPACT_ATOMS: atom_id res chain seq x y z
N MET A 1 -10.40 2.55 55.06
CA MET A 1 -8.95 2.62 54.78
C MET A 1 -8.42 1.29 54.21
N ILE A 2 -9.14 0.62 53.28
CA ILE A 2 -8.72 -0.68 52.68
C ILE A 2 -8.74 -0.61 51.11
N GLY A 3 -9.10 0.54 50.53
CA GLY A 3 -9.20 0.73 49.08
C GLY A 3 -7.95 1.27 48.38
N ALA A 4 -6.96 1.82 49.09
CA ALA A 4 -5.82 2.52 48.47
C ALA A 4 -4.58 1.64 48.21
N PHE A 5 -4.58 0.37 48.64
CA PHE A 5 -3.41 -0.53 48.50
C PHE A 5 -3.48 -1.48 47.28
N LYS A 6 -4.58 -1.45 46.51
CA LYS A 6 -4.77 -2.36 45.38
C LYS A 6 -4.23 -1.81 44.04
N SER A 7 -3.92 -0.51 43.94
CA SER A 7 -3.44 0.12 42.70
C SER A 7 -1.93 0.09 42.51
N ILE A 8 -1.14 -0.29 43.54
CA ILE A 8 0.35 -0.28 43.48
C ILE A 8 0.93 -1.57 42.86
N PHE A 9 0.14 -2.62 42.70
CA PHE A 9 0.58 -3.93 42.19
C PHE A 9 -0.19 -4.43 40.95
N GLN A 10 -0.85 -3.57 40.20
CA GLN A 10 -1.20 -3.94 38.84
C GLN A 10 0.03 -3.67 37.95
N PRO A 11 0.68 -4.70 37.38
CA PRO A 11 1.61 -4.45 36.31
C PRO A 11 0.79 -3.81 35.21
N HIS A 12 1.12 -2.60 34.80
CA HIS A 12 0.65 -2.00 33.56
C HIS A 12 1.24 -2.83 32.42
N SER A 13 0.65 -3.98 32.17
CA SER A 13 0.91 -4.76 30.97
C SER A 13 0.21 -4.01 29.83
N HIS A 14 0.87 -2.99 29.29
CA HIS A 14 0.55 -2.50 27.97
C HIS A 14 0.79 -3.68 27.03
N ASP A 15 -0.29 -4.30 26.62
CA ASP A 15 -0.27 -5.65 26.11
C ASP A 15 0.42 -5.64 24.73
N ALA A 16 1.71 -6.03 24.73
CA ALA A 16 2.43 -6.37 23.50
C ALA A 16 1.63 -7.41 22.69
N GLY A 17 0.72 -8.14 23.34
CA GLY A 17 -0.23 -9.07 22.77
C GLY A 17 -1.27 -8.38 21.87
N ASP A 18 -1.93 -7.32 22.31
CA ASP A 18 -2.97 -6.62 21.53
C ASP A 18 -2.39 -5.98 20.26
N LYS A 19 -1.20 -5.37 20.37
CA LYS A 19 -0.49 -4.79 19.22
C LYS A 19 -0.06 -5.84 18.19
N PHE A 20 0.43 -6.97 18.67
CA PHE A 20 0.80 -8.09 17.83
C PHE A 20 -0.43 -8.69 17.13
N ASP A 21 -1.58 -8.73 17.79
CA ASP A 21 -2.84 -9.19 17.20
C ASP A 21 -3.36 -8.24 16.12
N ASP A 22 -3.20 -6.92 16.26
CA ASP A 22 -3.57 -5.94 15.23
C ASP A 22 -2.69 -6.07 13.98
N ALA A 23 -1.38 -6.18 14.15
CA ALA A 23 -0.44 -6.40 13.05
C ALA A 23 -0.69 -7.75 12.34
N LEU A 24 -0.97 -8.81 13.11
CA LEU A 24 -1.36 -10.10 12.55
C LEU A 24 -2.68 -10.03 11.80
N THR A 25 -3.64 -9.27 12.30
CA THR A 25 -4.95 -9.08 11.67
C THR A 25 -4.81 -8.33 10.35
N ALA A 26 -4.06 -7.21 10.32
CA ALA A 26 -3.76 -6.48 9.10
C ALA A 26 -3.07 -7.35 8.05
N SER A 27 -2.08 -8.13 8.46
CA SER A 27 -1.38 -9.08 7.58
C SER A 27 -2.28 -10.23 7.11
N ARG A 28 -3.25 -10.70 7.92
CA ARG A 28 -4.26 -11.69 7.51
C ARG A 28 -5.24 -11.10 6.50
N GLU A 29 -5.69 -9.87 6.70
CA GLU A 29 -6.55 -9.15 5.73
C GLU A 29 -5.84 -8.95 4.40
N GLY A 30 -4.58 -8.51 4.41
CA GLY A 30 -3.75 -8.36 3.22
C GLY A 30 -3.58 -9.69 2.46
N MET A 31 -3.25 -10.76 3.16
CA MET A 31 -3.13 -12.10 2.57
C MET A 31 -4.47 -12.61 2.01
N ARG A 32 -5.59 -12.34 2.69
CA ARG A 32 -6.93 -12.67 2.18
C ARG A 32 -7.24 -11.92 0.90
N ALA A 33 -6.89 -10.62 0.86
CA ALA A 33 -7.08 -9.80 -0.33
C ALA A 33 -6.28 -10.34 -1.52
N LEU A 34 -5.01 -10.71 -1.31
CA LEU A 34 -4.18 -11.34 -2.35
C LEU A 34 -4.79 -12.65 -2.87
N LYS A 35 -5.24 -13.54 -1.98
CA LYS A 35 -5.83 -14.82 -2.37
C LYS A 35 -7.12 -14.65 -3.17
N ILE A 36 -8.02 -13.76 -2.75
CA ILE A 36 -9.27 -13.47 -3.46
C ILE A 36 -8.96 -12.86 -4.83
N SER A 37 -8.06 -11.88 -4.88
CA SER A 37 -7.63 -11.24 -6.12
C SER A 37 -6.99 -12.23 -7.09
N LEU A 38 -6.11 -13.10 -6.60
CA LEU A 38 -5.49 -14.15 -7.40
C LEU A 38 -6.53 -15.09 -7.99
N GLY A 39 -7.54 -15.48 -7.21
CA GLY A 39 -8.65 -16.30 -7.69
C GLY A 39 -9.44 -15.63 -8.82
N ILE A 40 -9.71 -14.32 -8.71
CA ILE A 40 -10.43 -13.57 -9.73
C ILE A 40 -9.59 -13.41 -11.00
N LEU A 41 -8.30 -13.02 -10.86
CA LEU A 41 -7.41 -12.92 -12.02
C LEU A 41 -7.23 -14.26 -12.71
N PHE A 42 -7.14 -15.36 -11.96
CA PHE A 42 -7.09 -16.70 -12.52
C PHE A 42 -8.36 -17.05 -13.32
N LEU A 43 -9.56 -16.74 -12.78
CA LEU A 43 -10.83 -16.92 -13.49
C LEU A 43 -10.90 -16.06 -14.75
N THR A 44 -10.45 -14.81 -14.68
CA THR A 44 -10.37 -13.91 -15.84
C THR A 44 -9.45 -14.48 -16.92
N ALA A 45 -8.24 -14.92 -16.53
CA ALA A 45 -7.30 -15.54 -17.45
C ALA A 45 -7.84 -16.86 -18.06
N LEU A 46 -8.48 -17.70 -17.25
CA LEU A 46 -9.12 -18.93 -17.75
C LEU A 46 -10.20 -18.65 -18.79
N PHE A 47 -11.01 -17.61 -18.56
CA PHE A 47 -12.03 -17.18 -19.53
C PHE A 47 -11.38 -16.66 -20.81
N GLN A 48 -10.31 -15.88 -20.71
CA GLN A 48 -9.53 -15.43 -21.86
C GLN A 48 -8.92 -16.61 -22.63
N VAL A 49 -8.40 -17.64 -21.97
CA VAL A 49 -7.91 -18.87 -22.62
C VAL A 49 -9.01 -19.54 -23.46
N VAL A 50 -10.24 -19.63 -22.94
CA VAL A 50 -11.38 -20.17 -23.69
C VAL A 50 -11.63 -19.35 -24.95
N ILE A 51 -11.60 -18.01 -24.86
CA ILE A 51 -11.76 -17.13 -26.02
C ILE A 51 -10.61 -17.36 -27.04
N VAL A 52 -9.36 -17.48 -26.58
CA VAL A 52 -8.19 -17.77 -27.43
C VAL A 52 -8.38 -19.06 -28.21
N VAL A 53 -8.82 -20.14 -27.54
CA VAL A 53 -9.07 -21.45 -28.20
C VAL A 53 -10.17 -21.35 -29.25
N ILE A 54 -11.25 -20.62 -28.96
CA ILE A 54 -12.37 -20.46 -29.90
C ILE A 54 -12.00 -19.54 -31.07
N SER A 55 -11.25 -18.45 -30.81
CA SER A 55 -10.91 -17.44 -31.82
C SER A 55 -9.69 -17.79 -32.69
N GLY A 56 -8.79 -18.67 -32.16
CA GLY A 56 -7.49 -18.96 -32.79
C GLY A 56 -6.53 -17.76 -32.82
N SER A 57 -6.80 -16.69 -32.07
CA SER A 57 -6.04 -15.45 -32.11
C SER A 57 -4.73 -15.54 -31.33
N VAL A 58 -3.59 -15.46 -32.05
CA VAL A 58 -2.24 -15.43 -31.45
C VAL A 58 -2.04 -14.16 -30.61
N ALA A 59 -2.64 -13.04 -31.00
CA ALA A 59 -2.55 -11.79 -30.24
C ALA A 59 -3.22 -11.92 -28.87
N LEU A 60 -4.41 -12.55 -28.80
CA LEU A 60 -5.07 -12.84 -27.52
C LEU A 60 -4.31 -13.86 -26.67
N LEU A 61 -3.61 -14.80 -27.28
CA LEU A 61 -2.74 -15.74 -26.54
C LEU A 61 -1.62 -14.99 -25.82
N ALA A 62 -0.96 -14.06 -26.49
CA ALA A 62 0.10 -13.25 -25.90
C ALA A 62 -0.42 -12.39 -24.72
N ASP A 63 -1.58 -11.72 -24.87
CA ASP A 63 -2.24 -10.97 -23.83
C ASP A 63 -2.63 -11.87 -22.63
N THR A 64 -3.15 -13.05 -22.89
CA THR A 64 -3.51 -14.02 -21.83
C THR A 64 -2.29 -14.51 -21.05
N ILE A 65 -1.15 -14.77 -21.72
CA ILE A 65 0.11 -15.15 -21.07
C ILE A 65 0.62 -13.98 -20.20
N HIS A 66 0.54 -12.75 -20.72
CA HIS A 66 0.92 -11.55 -19.96
C HIS A 66 0.08 -11.40 -18.69
N ASN A 67 -1.24 -11.45 -18.79
CA ASN A 67 -2.16 -11.37 -17.66
C ASN A 67 -1.92 -12.49 -16.60
N PHE A 68 -1.56 -13.69 -17.05
CA PHE A 68 -1.19 -14.77 -16.14
C PHE A 68 0.14 -14.50 -15.43
N SER A 69 1.13 -13.95 -16.13
CA SER A 69 2.41 -13.56 -15.55
C SER A 69 2.25 -12.45 -14.51
N ASP A 70 1.39 -11.48 -14.77
CA ASP A 70 1.10 -10.38 -13.84
C ASP A 70 0.38 -10.85 -12.57
N ALA A 71 -0.45 -11.88 -12.66
CA ALA A 71 -1.04 -12.50 -11.48
C ALA A 71 0.03 -13.06 -10.51
N LEU A 72 1.20 -13.46 -11.02
CA LEU A 72 2.32 -13.95 -10.20
C LEU A 72 3.03 -12.83 -9.42
N THR A 73 2.84 -11.55 -9.76
CA THR A 73 3.41 -10.42 -9.01
C THR A 73 2.90 -10.33 -7.57
N ALA A 74 1.74 -10.91 -7.29
CA ALA A 74 1.20 -11.04 -5.94
C ALA A 74 2.05 -11.93 -5.01
N ILE A 75 2.90 -12.84 -5.56
CA ILE A 75 3.71 -13.77 -4.77
C ILE A 75 4.73 -13.05 -3.88
N PRO A 76 5.56 -12.11 -4.37
CA PRO A 76 6.48 -11.34 -3.53
C PRO A 76 5.79 -10.64 -2.36
N ILE A 77 4.61 -10.07 -2.58
CA ILE A 77 3.84 -9.41 -1.52
C ILE A 77 3.32 -10.43 -0.50
N GLY A 78 2.84 -11.57 -0.97
CA GLY A 78 2.43 -12.67 -0.08
C GLY A 78 3.59 -13.15 0.79
N ILE A 79 4.79 -13.29 0.23
CA ILE A 79 6.02 -13.62 0.97
C ILE A 79 6.33 -12.51 1.98
N ALA A 80 6.22 -11.23 1.59
CA ALA A 80 6.47 -10.11 2.47
C ALA A 80 5.51 -10.09 3.67
N PHE A 81 4.21 -10.36 3.48
CA PHE A 81 3.26 -10.51 4.59
C PHE A 81 3.59 -11.70 5.50
N VAL A 82 4.08 -12.81 4.98
CA VAL A 82 4.52 -13.95 5.80
C VAL A 82 5.79 -13.63 6.57
N VAL A 83 6.75 -12.99 5.92
CA VAL A 83 8.03 -12.61 6.55
C VAL A 83 7.81 -11.49 7.58
N GLY A 84 6.97 -10.50 7.26
CA GLY A 84 6.65 -9.37 8.15
C GLY A 84 6.05 -9.77 9.49
N ARG A 85 5.41 -10.96 9.57
CA ARG A 85 4.88 -11.52 10.84
C ARG A 85 5.97 -12.04 11.80
N ARG A 86 7.22 -12.13 11.35
CA ARG A 86 8.29 -12.64 12.21
C ARG A 86 8.63 -11.60 13.27
N LEU A 87 8.70 -12.08 14.51
CA LEU A 87 9.09 -11.25 15.64
C LEU A 87 10.48 -10.66 15.47
N ALA A 88 10.68 -9.48 16.03
CA ALA A 88 12.00 -8.86 16.18
C ALA A 88 12.99 -9.81 16.86
N ASN A 89 14.24 -9.72 16.48
CA ASN A 89 15.33 -10.49 17.06
C ASN A 89 16.60 -9.64 17.15
N ARG A 90 17.69 -10.19 17.73
CA ARG A 90 18.94 -9.45 17.90
C ARG A 90 19.56 -8.90 16.59
N ARG A 91 19.22 -9.46 15.43
CA ARG A 91 19.73 -9.04 14.12
C ARG A 91 18.79 -8.03 13.44
N TYR A 92 17.49 -8.20 13.65
CA TYR A 92 16.43 -7.35 13.09
C TYR A 92 15.58 -6.80 14.24
N THR A 93 16.12 -5.77 14.89
CA THR A 93 15.57 -5.23 16.14
C THR A 93 14.20 -4.55 15.96
N TYR A 94 13.89 -4.05 14.78
CA TYR A 94 12.57 -3.53 14.40
C TYR A 94 11.67 -4.57 13.71
N GLY A 95 12.05 -5.85 13.75
CA GLY A 95 11.33 -6.91 13.05
C GLY A 95 11.56 -6.91 11.54
N TYR A 96 10.61 -7.48 10.82
CA TYR A 96 10.73 -7.73 9.37
C TYR A 96 9.71 -6.93 8.54
N GLY A 97 9.02 -5.94 9.11
CA GLY A 97 7.97 -5.16 8.44
C GLY A 97 8.45 -4.50 7.13
N ARG A 98 9.73 -4.10 7.07
CA ARG A 98 10.33 -3.52 5.84
C ARG A 98 10.34 -4.48 4.63
N ALA A 99 10.05 -5.78 4.82
CA ALA A 99 9.87 -6.71 3.71
C ALA A 99 8.72 -6.28 2.77
N GLU A 100 7.70 -5.61 3.30
CA GLU A 100 6.60 -5.05 2.49
C GLU A 100 7.09 -3.90 1.60
N ASP A 101 7.96 -3.03 2.11
CA ASP A 101 8.51 -1.91 1.33
C ASP A 101 9.35 -2.43 0.16
N ILE A 102 10.13 -3.51 0.38
CA ILE A 102 10.90 -4.19 -0.67
C ILE A 102 9.98 -4.83 -1.71
N ALA A 103 8.89 -5.48 -1.28
CA ALA A 103 7.90 -6.03 -2.20
C ALA A 103 7.21 -4.93 -3.01
N GLY A 104 6.89 -3.78 -2.41
CA GLY A 104 6.37 -2.62 -3.10
C GLY A 104 7.32 -2.09 -4.18
N LEU A 105 8.63 -2.05 -3.89
CA LEU A 105 9.64 -1.67 -4.88
C LEU A 105 9.71 -2.67 -6.04
N PHE A 106 9.60 -3.97 -5.76
CA PHE A 106 9.53 -4.99 -6.80
C PHE A 106 8.32 -4.80 -7.72
N VAL A 107 7.12 -4.56 -7.16
CA VAL A 107 5.92 -4.25 -7.94
C VAL A 107 6.11 -3.00 -8.79
N LEU A 108 6.72 -1.95 -8.24
CA LEU A 108 7.00 -0.73 -8.99
C LEU A 108 7.91 -0.98 -10.19
N LEU A 109 8.92 -1.85 -10.03
CA LEU A 109 9.82 -2.23 -11.13
C LEU A 109 9.08 -3.02 -12.20
N THR A 110 8.21 -3.96 -11.83
CA THR A 110 7.39 -4.70 -12.82
C THR A 110 6.44 -3.78 -13.57
N MET A 111 5.78 -2.83 -12.88
CA MET A 111 4.94 -1.80 -13.52
C MET A 111 5.72 -0.96 -14.52
N LEU A 112 6.96 -0.56 -14.18
CA LEU A 112 7.81 0.22 -15.09
C LEU A 112 8.13 -0.57 -16.36
N VAL A 113 8.51 -1.84 -16.22
CA VAL A 113 8.79 -2.73 -17.36
C VAL A 113 7.54 -2.88 -18.23
N SER A 114 6.38 -3.19 -17.63
CA SER A 114 5.10 -3.31 -18.35
C SER A 114 4.72 -2.01 -19.07
N ALA A 115 4.89 -0.85 -18.45
CA ALA A 115 4.63 0.46 -19.06
C ALA A 115 5.53 0.73 -20.28
N LEU A 116 6.82 0.37 -20.19
CA LEU A 116 7.76 0.52 -21.33
C LEU A 116 7.42 -0.43 -22.47
N VAL A 117 7.03 -1.67 -22.16
CA VAL A 117 6.60 -2.64 -23.18
C VAL A 117 5.32 -2.14 -23.88
N ALA A 118 4.32 -1.68 -23.13
CA ALA A 118 3.08 -1.15 -23.68
C ALA A 118 3.32 0.06 -24.59
N LEU A 119 4.21 0.96 -24.18
CA LEU A 119 4.60 2.11 -24.99
C LEU A 119 5.30 1.68 -26.28
N TYR A 120 6.26 0.73 -26.16
CA TYR A 120 6.97 0.20 -27.31
C TYR A 120 6.01 -0.44 -28.32
N GLU A 121 5.09 -1.30 -27.85
CA GLU A 121 4.08 -1.93 -28.73
C GLU A 121 3.15 -0.92 -29.39
N ALA A 122 2.71 0.12 -28.66
CA ALA A 122 1.88 1.17 -29.21
C ALA A 122 2.60 1.95 -30.33
N VAL A 123 3.89 2.24 -30.14
CA VAL A 123 4.74 2.90 -31.14
C VAL A 123 5.00 1.96 -32.33
N ASP A 124 5.34 0.67 -32.07
CA ASP A 124 5.58 -0.30 -33.15
C ASP A 124 4.35 -0.45 -34.06
N ARG A 125 3.15 -0.50 -33.50
CA ARG A 125 1.89 -0.60 -34.25
C ARG A 125 1.58 0.63 -35.12
N LEU A 126 2.15 1.81 -34.80
CA LEU A 126 2.05 2.99 -35.68
C LEU A 126 2.83 2.81 -36.98
N PHE A 127 4.00 2.15 -36.92
CA PHE A 127 4.86 1.94 -38.09
C PHE A 127 4.60 0.61 -38.79
N ASN A 128 4.14 -0.38 -38.03
CA ASN A 128 3.87 -1.75 -38.48
C ASN A 128 2.41 -2.13 -38.12
N PRO A 129 1.39 -1.58 -38.81
CA PRO A 129 0.00 -1.91 -38.52
C PRO A 129 -0.23 -3.42 -38.59
N ARG A 130 -0.95 -3.96 -37.59
CA ARG A 130 -1.29 -5.38 -37.54
C ARG A 130 -2.79 -5.54 -37.82
N ASP A 131 -3.14 -6.47 -38.67
CA ASP A 131 -4.54 -6.80 -38.94
C ASP A 131 -5.16 -7.42 -37.69
N LEU A 132 -6.18 -6.77 -37.14
CA LEU A 132 -6.98 -7.31 -36.04
C LEU A 132 -8.05 -8.24 -36.60
N ASN A 133 -7.80 -9.54 -36.54
CA ASN A 133 -8.78 -10.55 -36.91
C ASN A 133 -9.71 -10.84 -35.70
N ASN A 134 -10.96 -11.21 -36.00
CA ASN A 134 -11.94 -11.59 -34.97
C ASN A 134 -12.24 -10.49 -33.92
N LEU A 135 -12.42 -9.24 -34.40
CA LEU A 135 -12.65 -8.03 -33.57
C LEU A 135 -13.67 -8.25 -32.45
N GLY A 136 -14.75 -9.00 -32.70
CA GLY A 136 -15.76 -9.30 -31.67
C GLY A 136 -15.19 -10.08 -30.47
N TRP A 137 -14.36 -11.10 -30.69
CA TRP A 137 -13.75 -11.88 -29.65
C TRP A 137 -12.66 -11.08 -28.91
N VAL A 138 -11.90 -10.26 -29.64
CA VAL A 138 -10.90 -9.34 -29.07
C VAL A 138 -11.58 -8.34 -28.13
N ALA A 139 -12.70 -7.75 -28.55
CA ALA A 139 -13.47 -6.82 -27.73
C ALA A 139 -14.02 -7.48 -26.45
N ILE A 140 -14.56 -8.72 -26.55
CA ILE A 140 -15.04 -9.46 -25.37
C ILE A 140 -13.89 -9.77 -24.41
N ALA A 141 -12.73 -10.22 -24.91
CA ALA A 141 -11.56 -10.50 -24.09
C ALA A 141 -11.04 -9.23 -23.37
N GLY A 142 -10.97 -8.12 -24.12
CA GLY A 142 -10.60 -6.81 -23.57
C GLY A 142 -11.57 -6.33 -22.48
N LEU A 143 -12.87 -6.49 -22.68
CA LEU A 143 -13.89 -6.14 -21.68
C LEU A 143 -13.74 -6.98 -20.40
N VAL A 144 -13.58 -8.29 -20.54
CA VAL A 144 -13.41 -9.20 -19.40
C VAL A 144 -12.12 -8.90 -18.65
N GLY A 145 -11.01 -8.67 -19.38
CA GLY A 145 -9.73 -8.26 -18.80
C GLY A 145 -9.84 -6.94 -18.04
N PHE A 146 -10.46 -5.93 -18.64
CA PHE A 146 -10.67 -4.63 -18.00
C PHE A 146 -11.49 -4.74 -16.70
N VAL A 147 -12.65 -5.38 -16.76
CA VAL A 147 -13.55 -5.52 -15.60
C VAL A 147 -12.90 -6.32 -14.48
N GLY A 148 -12.23 -7.42 -14.81
CA GLY A 148 -11.54 -8.26 -13.83
C GLY A 148 -10.40 -7.52 -13.12
N ASN A 149 -9.52 -6.88 -13.90
CA ASN A 149 -8.39 -6.14 -13.37
C ASN A 149 -8.81 -4.90 -12.58
N GLU A 150 -9.79 -4.10 -13.04
CA GLU A 150 -10.25 -2.91 -12.30
C GLU A 150 -10.95 -3.31 -10.99
N TRP A 151 -11.71 -4.41 -10.97
CA TRP A 151 -12.28 -4.92 -9.72
C TRP A 151 -11.19 -5.30 -8.72
N VAL A 152 -10.17 -6.03 -9.16
CA VAL A 152 -9.01 -6.40 -8.34
C VAL A 152 -8.27 -5.16 -7.86
N ALA A 153 -8.03 -4.19 -8.74
CA ALA A 153 -7.39 -2.92 -8.43
C ALA A 153 -8.11 -2.19 -7.30
N LEU A 154 -9.42 -1.98 -7.45
CA LEU A 154 -10.25 -1.30 -6.45
C LEU A 154 -10.23 -2.05 -5.10
N TYR A 155 -10.31 -3.36 -5.14
CA TYR A 155 -10.30 -4.19 -3.94
C TYR A 155 -8.95 -4.12 -3.21
N ARG A 156 -7.82 -4.34 -3.92
CA ARG A 156 -6.47 -4.28 -3.35
C ARG A 156 -6.15 -2.88 -2.80
N ILE A 157 -6.46 -1.82 -3.55
CA ILE A 157 -6.22 -0.44 -3.10
C ILE A 157 -7.05 -0.12 -1.85
N ARG A 158 -8.32 -0.54 -1.80
CA ARG A 158 -9.17 -0.32 -0.62
C ARG A 158 -8.65 -1.05 0.61
N VAL A 159 -8.29 -2.33 0.48
CA VAL A 159 -7.71 -3.10 1.59
C VAL A 159 -6.35 -2.53 1.98
N GLY A 160 -5.46 -2.26 1.01
CA GLY A 160 -4.14 -1.70 1.24
C GLY A 160 -4.19 -0.37 2.02
N ARG A 161 -5.12 0.52 1.68
CA ARG A 161 -5.36 1.76 2.44
C ARG A 161 -5.87 1.48 3.85
N ARG A 162 -6.74 0.48 4.01
CA ARG A 162 -7.28 0.10 5.33
C ARG A 162 -6.20 -0.44 6.24
N ILE A 163 -5.35 -1.35 5.76
CA ILE A 163 -4.28 -1.96 6.56
C ILE A 163 -2.98 -1.14 6.56
N GLY A 164 -2.88 -0.09 5.75
CA GLY A 164 -1.69 0.75 5.64
C GLY A 164 -0.54 0.14 4.84
N SER A 165 -0.78 -0.86 3.99
CA SER A 165 0.25 -1.50 3.17
C SER A 165 0.44 -0.76 1.84
N ALA A 166 1.58 -0.08 1.68
CA ALA A 166 1.95 0.57 0.42
C ALA A 166 2.21 -0.46 -0.70
N ALA A 167 2.74 -1.63 -0.36
CA ALA A 167 2.95 -2.73 -1.31
C ALA A 167 1.64 -3.21 -1.93
N LEU A 168 0.59 -3.41 -1.10
CA LEU A 168 -0.72 -3.83 -1.60
C LEU A 168 -1.42 -2.74 -2.41
N ILE A 169 -1.20 -1.45 -2.07
CA ILE A 169 -1.68 -0.32 -2.88
C ILE A 169 -0.98 -0.31 -4.25
N ALA A 170 0.34 -0.46 -4.27
CA ALA A 170 1.12 -0.49 -5.50
C ALA A 170 0.69 -1.66 -6.41
N ASP A 171 0.47 -2.84 -5.84
CA ASP A 171 -0.02 -4.02 -6.56
C ASP A 171 -1.46 -3.84 -7.09
N GLY A 172 -2.32 -3.13 -6.35
CA GLY A 172 -3.62 -2.72 -6.86
C GLY A 172 -3.52 -1.71 -8.01
N LEU A 173 -2.57 -0.78 -7.96
CA LEU A 173 -2.29 0.14 -9.06
C LEU A 173 -1.69 -0.58 -10.27
N HIS A 174 -0.89 -1.65 -10.07
CA HIS A 174 -0.42 -2.52 -11.14
C HIS A 174 -1.60 -3.21 -11.84
N ALA A 175 -2.50 -3.87 -11.11
CA ALA A 175 -3.70 -4.45 -11.69
C ALA A 175 -4.54 -3.42 -12.48
N ARG A 176 -4.56 -2.14 -12.06
CA ARG A 176 -5.19 -1.07 -12.82
C ARG A 176 -4.48 -0.78 -14.14
N THR A 177 -3.14 -0.84 -14.19
CA THR A 177 -2.41 -0.66 -15.46
C THR A 177 -2.74 -1.77 -16.45
N ASP A 178 -2.91 -3.00 -15.96
CA ASP A 178 -3.29 -4.15 -16.79
C ASP A 178 -4.74 -4.01 -17.30
N GLY A 179 -5.63 -3.49 -16.46
CA GLY A 179 -6.98 -3.11 -16.85
C GLY A 179 -6.99 -2.03 -17.94
N LEU A 180 -6.14 -1.01 -17.84
CA LEU A 180 -6.03 0.04 -18.86
C LEU A 180 -5.50 -0.51 -20.19
N THR A 181 -4.55 -1.45 -20.19
CA THR A 181 -4.12 -2.14 -21.42
C THR A 181 -5.26 -2.93 -22.06
N SER A 182 -6.03 -3.67 -21.28
CA SER A 182 -7.22 -4.37 -21.77
C SER A 182 -8.28 -3.42 -22.31
N LEU A 183 -8.45 -2.23 -21.69
CA LEU A 183 -9.33 -1.18 -22.19
C LEU A 183 -8.82 -0.60 -23.52
N ALA A 184 -7.51 -0.43 -23.69
CA ALA A 184 -6.93 0.00 -24.97
C ALA A 184 -7.29 -0.98 -26.10
N VAL A 185 -7.15 -2.29 -25.84
CA VAL A 185 -7.51 -3.34 -26.80
C VAL A 185 -9.00 -3.27 -27.14
N LEU A 186 -9.89 -3.12 -26.16
CA LEU A 186 -11.33 -3.00 -26.37
C LEU A 186 -11.70 -1.80 -27.26
N VAL A 187 -11.19 -0.61 -26.88
CA VAL A 187 -11.54 0.65 -27.57
C VAL A 187 -10.85 0.72 -28.94
N GLY A 188 -9.62 0.19 -29.06
CA GLY A 188 -8.92 0.05 -30.34
C GLY A 188 -9.68 -0.84 -31.33
N ALA A 189 -10.10 -2.03 -30.89
CA ALA A 189 -10.91 -2.94 -31.71
C ALA A 189 -12.24 -2.31 -32.15
N ALA A 190 -12.91 -1.58 -31.26
CA ALA A 190 -14.13 -0.85 -31.58
C ALA A 190 -13.89 0.25 -32.64
N GLY A 191 -12.78 1.00 -32.54
CA GLY A 191 -12.41 2.02 -33.50
C GLY A 191 -12.13 1.45 -34.89
N VAL A 192 -11.38 0.34 -34.95
CA VAL A 192 -11.13 -0.37 -36.22
C VAL A 192 -12.42 -0.91 -36.82
N ALA A 193 -13.35 -1.43 -36.01
CA ALA A 193 -14.65 -1.95 -36.48
C ALA A 193 -15.52 -0.88 -37.15
N VAL A 194 -15.37 0.41 -36.78
CA VAL A 194 -16.08 1.52 -37.44
C VAL A 194 -15.29 2.14 -38.60
N GLY A 195 -14.16 1.53 -38.99
CA GLY A 195 -13.35 1.95 -40.14
C GLY A 195 -12.25 2.96 -39.84
N TRP A 196 -11.88 3.13 -38.55
CA TRP A 196 -10.76 3.98 -38.17
C TRP A 196 -9.51 3.13 -37.91
N ASP A 197 -8.73 2.86 -38.94
CA ASP A 197 -7.56 1.96 -38.89
C ASP A 197 -6.46 2.42 -37.91
N LEU A 198 -6.35 3.73 -37.68
CA LEU A 198 -5.38 4.31 -36.71
C LEU A 198 -5.88 4.30 -35.27
N ALA A 199 -7.09 3.82 -34.97
CA ALA A 199 -7.66 3.81 -33.63
C ALA A 199 -6.79 3.02 -32.66
N ASP A 200 -6.41 1.79 -33.00
CA ASP A 200 -5.62 0.91 -32.13
C ASP A 200 -4.29 1.55 -31.67
N PRO A 201 -3.38 2.00 -32.56
CA PRO A 201 -2.14 2.60 -32.11
C PRO A 201 -2.31 3.94 -31.39
N ILE A 202 -3.27 4.79 -31.79
CA ILE A 202 -3.50 6.08 -31.13
C ILE A 202 -4.03 5.85 -29.69
N ILE A 203 -5.00 4.97 -29.53
CA ILE A 203 -5.56 4.62 -28.23
C ILE A 203 -4.49 3.96 -27.35
N GLY A 204 -3.67 3.07 -27.93
CA GLY A 204 -2.53 2.48 -27.24
C GLY A 204 -1.56 3.53 -26.67
N LEU A 205 -1.22 4.58 -27.45
CA LEU A 205 -0.38 5.69 -26.96
C LEU A 205 -1.04 6.48 -25.84
N VAL A 206 -2.32 6.84 -25.98
CA VAL A 206 -3.07 7.59 -24.95
C VAL A 206 -3.12 6.79 -23.66
N ILE A 207 -3.41 5.50 -23.74
CA ILE A 207 -3.45 4.63 -22.56
C ILE A 207 -2.04 4.43 -21.95
N SER A 208 -1.00 4.32 -22.79
CA SER A 208 0.39 4.25 -22.27
C SER A 208 0.73 5.49 -21.44
N LEU A 209 0.32 6.69 -21.85
CA LEU A 209 0.49 7.90 -21.04
C LEU A 209 -0.30 7.85 -19.72
N ALA A 210 -1.53 7.31 -19.75
CA ALA A 210 -2.31 7.09 -18.53
C ALA A 210 -1.62 6.10 -17.58
N ILE A 211 -1.02 5.02 -18.11
CA ILE A 211 -0.23 4.05 -17.34
C ILE A 211 0.95 4.73 -16.65
N PHE A 212 1.68 5.62 -17.34
CA PHE A 212 2.76 6.39 -16.69
C PHE A 212 2.27 7.31 -15.57
N ALA A 213 1.05 7.86 -15.68
CA ALA A 213 0.46 8.63 -14.59
C ALA A 213 0.15 7.74 -13.36
N VAL A 214 -0.36 6.52 -13.58
CA VAL A 214 -0.59 5.52 -12.51
C VAL A 214 0.74 5.07 -11.89
N LEU A 215 1.75 4.78 -12.72
CA LEU A 215 3.10 4.44 -12.27
C LEU A 215 3.70 5.55 -11.37
N ARG A 216 3.55 6.81 -11.77
CA ARG A 216 3.99 7.95 -10.95
C ARG A 216 3.27 7.99 -9.60
N GLN A 217 1.98 7.67 -9.56
CA GLN A 217 1.23 7.57 -8.31
C GLN A 217 1.75 6.43 -7.43
N ALA A 218 1.95 5.23 -7.98
CA ALA A 218 2.54 4.09 -7.27
C ALA A 218 3.94 4.41 -6.72
N ALA A 219 4.78 5.08 -7.55
CA ALA A 219 6.09 5.52 -7.14
C ALA A 219 6.06 6.48 -5.94
N LYS A 220 5.14 7.44 -5.94
CA LYS A 220 4.97 8.36 -4.80
C LYS A 220 4.59 7.63 -3.51
N GLU A 221 3.77 6.58 -3.60
CA GLU A 221 3.38 5.77 -2.44
C GLU A 221 4.57 4.97 -1.89
N VAL A 222 5.26 4.22 -2.76
CA VAL A 222 6.36 3.33 -2.35
C VAL A 222 7.57 4.15 -1.87
N PHE A 223 8.06 5.10 -2.68
CA PHE A 223 9.20 5.93 -2.28
C PHE A 223 8.88 6.84 -1.10
N GLY A 224 7.64 7.34 -1.01
CA GLY A 224 7.21 8.10 0.16
C GLY A 224 7.37 7.28 1.44
N ARG A 225 6.94 6.01 1.43
CA ARG A 225 7.12 5.09 2.57
C ARG A 225 8.58 4.83 2.91
N MET A 226 9.41 4.59 1.89
CA MET A 226 10.85 4.38 2.09
C MET A 226 11.56 5.62 2.65
N MET A 227 11.02 6.82 2.39
CA MET A 227 11.50 8.11 2.91
C MET A 227 10.77 8.55 4.18
N ASP A 228 10.13 7.62 4.90
CA ASP A 228 9.42 7.85 6.15
C ASP A 228 8.30 8.91 6.05
N ARG A 229 7.67 9.08 4.85
CA ARG A 229 6.56 9.99 4.66
C ARG A 229 5.32 9.48 5.42
N VAL A 230 4.73 10.36 6.22
CA VAL A 230 3.45 10.16 6.91
C VAL A 230 2.45 11.22 6.42
N ASP A 231 1.16 10.91 6.49
CA ASP A 231 0.10 11.88 6.17
C ASP A 231 0.13 13.03 7.18
N GLU A 232 0.15 14.28 6.67
CA GLU A 232 0.20 15.49 7.49
C GLU A 232 -0.96 15.56 8.52
N ARG A 233 -2.12 14.99 8.18
CA ARG A 233 -3.26 14.92 9.10
C ARG A 233 -3.00 14.02 10.29
N LEU A 234 -2.29 12.90 10.09
CA LEU A 234 -1.90 12.01 11.20
C LEU A 234 -0.92 12.71 12.12
N VAL A 235 0.06 13.42 11.55
CA VAL A 235 1.03 14.20 12.33
C VAL A 235 0.32 15.30 13.12
N ALA A 236 -0.55 16.08 12.49
CA ALA A 236 -1.31 17.15 13.16
C ALA A 236 -2.23 16.60 14.27
N THR A 237 -2.86 15.44 14.05
CA THR A 237 -3.67 14.76 15.08
C THR A 237 -2.82 14.34 16.26
N ALA A 238 -1.64 13.75 16.01
CA ALA A 238 -0.72 13.34 17.05
C ALA A 238 -0.21 14.56 17.86
N GLU A 239 0.18 15.64 17.17
CA GLU A 239 0.60 16.90 17.83
C GLU A 239 -0.50 17.46 18.73
N ALA A 240 -1.75 17.55 18.23
CA ALA A 240 -2.89 18.02 19.00
C ALA A 240 -3.17 17.12 20.21
N THR A 241 -3.03 15.79 20.05
CA THR A 241 -3.19 14.83 21.15
C THR A 241 -2.14 15.05 22.25
N VAL A 242 -0.86 15.15 21.88
CA VAL A 242 0.23 15.39 22.83
C VAL A 242 0.04 16.72 23.56
N ALA A 243 -0.32 17.78 22.82
CA ALA A 243 -0.55 19.11 23.40
C ALA A 243 -1.75 19.16 24.39
N SER A 244 -2.68 18.19 24.29
CA SER A 244 -3.86 18.08 25.17
C SER A 244 -3.56 17.36 26.50
N VAL A 245 -2.38 16.79 26.68
CA VAL A 245 -2.01 16.06 27.91
C VAL A 245 -1.65 17.05 29.01
N ASP A 246 -2.31 16.93 30.17
CA ASP A 246 -2.02 17.74 31.33
C ASP A 246 -0.58 17.56 31.77
N GLY A 247 0.14 18.66 32.01
CA GLY A 247 1.56 18.64 32.36
C GLY A 247 2.53 18.81 31.20
N VAL A 248 2.08 18.63 29.95
CA VAL A 248 2.88 18.97 28.77
C VAL A 248 2.90 20.48 28.58
N ARG A 249 4.10 21.07 28.57
CA ARG A 249 4.33 22.51 28.37
C ARG A 249 4.70 22.87 26.94
N GLY A 250 5.00 21.87 26.12
CA GLY A 250 5.31 22.04 24.71
C GLY A 250 5.85 20.75 24.08
N ILE A 251 5.91 20.77 22.76
CA ILE A 251 6.46 19.67 21.96
C ILE A 251 7.72 20.22 21.29
N ASP A 252 8.87 19.59 21.52
CA ASP A 252 10.12 19.97 20.87
C ASP A 252 10.27 19.24 19.54
N ARG A 253 9.81 18.00 19.48
CA ARG A 253 9.92 17.19 18.29
C ARG A 253 8.87 16.09 18.31
N LEU A 254 8.22 15.88 17.14
CA LEU A 254 7.41 14.71 16.86
C LEU A 254 7.91 14.12 15.54
N ARG A 255 8.25 12.85 15.54
CA ARG A 255 8.62 12.09 14.34
C ARG A 255 7.78 10.84 14.27
N MET A 256 7.31 10.55 13.08
CA MET A 256 6.53 9.34 12.82
C MET A 256 7.08 8.66 11.57
N ARG A 257 7.05 7.32 11.57
CA ARG A 257 7.48 6.53 10.41
C ARG A 257 6.72 5.23 10.32
N TRP A 258 6.64 4.73 9.11
CA TRP A 258 6.07 3.42 8.86
C TRP A 258 7.15 2.34 8.83
N VAL A 259 6.84 1.17 9.38
CA VAL A 259 7.63 -0.06 9.25
C VAL A 259 6.67 -1.14 8.74
N GLY A 260 6.62 -1.33 7.41
CA GLY A 260 5.54 -2.07 6.77
C GLY A 260 4.20 -1.37 6.97
N HIS A 261 3.24 -2.03 7.59
CA HIS A 261 1.91 -1.49 7.89
C HIS A 261 1.74 -0.95 9.32
N GLU A 262 2.81 -0.94 10.13
CA GLU A 262 2.83 -0.40 11.49
C GLU A 262 3.40 1.02 11.50
N LEU A 263 2.78 1.92 12.28
CA LEU A 263 3.24 3.27 12.49
C LEU A 263 3.98 3.36 13.82
N LEU A 264 5.16 3.95 13.83
CA LEU A 264 5.97 4.22 15.02
C LEU A 264 6.08 5.73 15.21
N ALA A 265 6.17 6.19 16.47
CA ALA A 265 6.40 7.58 16.81
C ALA A 265 7.48 7.77 17.85
N ASP A 266 8.26 8.84 17.69
CA ASP A 266 9.18 9.36 18.68
C ASP A 266 8.76 10.80 19.00
N VAL A 267 8.52 11.13 20.27
CA VAL A 267 8.09 12.45 20.71
C VAL A 267 8.94 12.96 21.87
N ASP A 268 9.40 14.19 21.75
CA ASP A 268 10.10 14.91 22.81
C ASP A 268 9.15 16.00 23.32
N VAL A 269 8.79 15.93 24.61
CA VAL A 269 7.89 16.87 25.27
C VAL A 269 8.63 17.66 26.35
N ARG A 270 8.20 18.91 26.56
CA ARG A 270 8.67 19.73 27.68
C ARG A 270 7.68 19.66 28.83
N ALA A 271 8.22 19.55 30.05
CA ALA A 271 7.44 19.51 31.29
C ALA A 271 8.07 20.42 32.35
N ASP A 272 7.35 20.63 33.44
CA ASP A 272 7.85 21.45 34.55
C ASP A 272 9.16 20.90 35.13
N ARG A 273 10.14 21.77 35.35
CA ARG A 273 11.45 21.42 35.87
C ARG A 273 11.40 20.83 37.28
N GLY A 274 10.35 21.11 38.03
CA GLY A 274 10.16 20.60 39.41
C GLY A 274 9.57 19.21 39.52
N LEU A 275 9.29 18.54 38.40
CA LEU A 275 8.81 17.16 38.42
C LEU A 275 9.91 16.23 38.92
N ASP A 276 9.56 15.33 39.82
CA ASP A 276 10.43 14.22 40.19
C ASP A 276 10.42 13.16 39.06
N LEU A 277 11.30 12.18 39.14
CA LEU A 277 11.46 11.15 38.13
C LEU A 277 10.19 10.33 37.92
N VAL A 278 9.42 10.07 39.01
CA VAL A 278 8.19 9.27 38.91
C VAL A 278 7.11 10.06 38.18
N ALA A 279 6.88 11.32 38.57
CA ALA A 279 5.91 12.19 37.94
C ALA A 279 6.23 12.45 36.42
N ALA A 280 7.53 12.56 36.08
CA ALA A 280 7.96 12.69 34.71
C ALA A 280 7.73 11.39 33.90
N HIS A 281 7.90 10.24 34.52
CA HIS A 281 7.62 8.95 33.92
C HIS A 281 6.11 8.75 33.70
N ASP A 282 5.29 9.06 34.72
CA ASP A 282 3.83 8.99 34.62
C ASP A 282 3.30 9.90 33.46
N LEU A 283 3.87 11.10 33.30
CA LEU A 283 3.55 12.00 32.20
C LEU A 283 3.92 11.37 30.85
N ALA A 284 5.07 10.71 30.76
CA ALA A 284 5.48 10.02 29.53
C ALA A 284 4.51 8.90 29.17
N ASP A 285 4.07 8.12 30.16
CA ASP A 285 3.08 7.06 29.96
C ASP A 285 1.71 7.61 29.56
N ASP A 286 1.25 8.72 30.16
CA ASP A 286 -0.01 9.38 29.75
C ASP A 286 0.04 9.86 28.31
N VAL A 287 1.15 10.48 27.89
CA VAL A 287 1.35 10.89 26.48
C VAL A 287 1.32 9.70 25.54
N ARG A 288 2.03 8.64 25.91
CA ARG A 288 2.09 7.40 25.12
C ARG A 288 0.70 6.79 24.95
N ASP A 289 -0.03 6.61 26.04
CA ASP A 289 -1.34 5.95 26.04
C ASP A 289 -2.38 6.74 25.26
N ARG A 290 -2.37 8.07 25.38
CA ARG A 290 -3.24 8.93 24.60
C ARG A 290 -2.92 8.85 23.10
N LEU A 291 -1.64 8.86 22.72
CA LEU A 291 -1.23 8.70 21.34
C LEU A 291 -1.67 7.35 20.76
N LEU A 292 -1.42 6.26 21.48
CA LEU A 292 -1.80 4.91 21.06
C LEU A 292 -3.30 4.74 20.90
N SER A 293 -4.10 5.39 21.76
CA SER A 293 -5.56 5.30 21.70
C SER A 293 -6.19 6.22 20.66
N SER A 294 -5.58 7.37 20.35
CA SER A 294 -6.14 8.37 19.43
C SER A 294 -5.69 8.22 17.98
N THR A 295 -4.50 7.65 17.78
CA THR A 295 -3.88 7.55 16.44
C THR A 295 -3.94 6.10 15.94
N GLY A 296 -4.88 5.82 15.05
CA GLY A 296 -5.03 4.48 14.49
C GLY A 296 -3.75 3.99 13.79
N ARG A 297 -3.41 2.72 14.01
CA ARG A 297 -2.21 2.02 13.50
C ARG A 297 -0.89 2.42 14.14
N LEU A 298 -0.90 3.30 15.14
CA LEU A 298 0.28 3.60 15.94
C LEU A 298 0.55 2.40 16.85
N SER A 299 1.66 1.69 16.60
CA SER A 299 2.00 0.44 17.29
C SER A 299 2.97 0.66 18.42
N ASP A 300 3.83 1.69 18.34
CA ASP A 300 4.75 2.01 19.42
C ASP A 300 5.08 3.51 19.45
N VAL A 301 5.32 4.02 20.67
CA VAL A 301 5.68 5.42 20.91
C VAL A 301 6.81 5.47 21.93
N THR A 302 7.89 6.16 21.58
CA THR A 302 8.94 6.54 22.52
C THR A 302 8.71 7.99 22.93
N VAL A 303 8.55 8.22 24.24
CA VAL A 303 8.39 9.57 24.80
C VAL A 303 9.63 9.96 25.57
N HIS A 304 10.22 11.09 25.21
CA HIS A 304 11.29 11.74 25.95
C HIS A 304 10.76 13.00 26.64
N VAL A 305 10.96 13.12 27.95
CA VAL A 305 10.53 14.29 28.74
C VAL A 305 11.73 15.15 29.07
N SER A 306 11.69 16.41 28.65
CA SER A 306 12.71 17.42 28.95
C SER A 306 12.16 18.51 29.84
N PRO A 307 12.95 19.07 30.76
CA PRO A 307 12.50 20.22 31.56
C PRO A 307 12.41 21.48 30.71
N VAL A 308 11.42 22.32 30.99
CA VAL A 308 11.33 23.68 30.39
C VAL A 308 12.60 24.48 30.77
N ASP A 309 13.23 25.11 29.77
CA ASP A 309 14.40 25.97 30.02
C ASP A 309 14.07 27.17 30.89
N ALA A 310 14.96 27.53 31.82
CA ALA A 310 14.78 28.67 32.73
C ALA A 310 14.62 30.03 32.01
N SER A 311 14.99 30.10 30.73
CA SER A 311 14.94 31.30 29.87
C SER A 311 13.65 31.47 29.11
N SER A 312 12.72 30.50 29.10
CA SER A 312 11.47 30.54 28.34
C SER A 312 10.24 30.98 29.13
N VAL A 313 10.44 31.45 30.40
CA VAL A 313 9.39 32.04 31.22
C VAL A 313 9.61 33.56 31.22
N VAL A 314 9.15 34.23 30.18
CA VAL A 314 8.92 35.69 30.13
C VAL A 314 7.54 35.94 29.58
#